data_c7edb2c6af886dbb8858a6fd041a5196
#
_entry.id   c7edb2c6af886dbb8858a6fd041a5196
#
_cell.length_a   1.000
_cell.length_b   1.000
_cell.length_c   1.000
_cell.angle_alpha   90.00
_cell.angle_beta   90.00
_cell.angle_gamma   90.00
#
_symmetry.space_group_name_H-M   'P 1'
#
loop_
_entity.id
_entity.type
_entity.pdbx_description
1 polymer ?
#
loop_
_entity_poly.entity_id
_entity_poly.type
_entity_poly.pdbx_seq_one_letter_code
_entity_poly.pdbx_strand_id
1 'polypeptide(L)'
;MLIENGILTGPLPKSDKFFVVADSHMRNLYQVDAISRATARLLPFNAAFNPIALAYDPTARVVYWTDVALHTINRYSLITNTSSVIYHDPSNTGKMHA
;
A
#
# COMPACT_ATOMS: atom_id res chain seq x y z
N MET A 1 -7.58 4.42 -2.09
CA MET A 1 -7.19 5.77 -1.60
C MET A 1 -6.65 6.59 -2.76
N LEU A 2 -7.14 7.79 -2.95
CA LEU A 2 -6.62 8.71 -3.96
C LEU A 2 -5.46 9.51 -3.38
N ILE A 3 -4.36 9.56 -4.11
CA ILE A 3 -3.19 10.36 -3.77
C ILE A 3 -3.01 11.42 -4.86
N GLU A 4 -3.00 12.70 -4.45
CA GLU A 4 -2.79 13.83 -5.36
C GLU A 4 -1.43 14.44 -5.10
N ASN A 5 -0.79 14.91 -6.18
CA ASN A 5 0.55 15.53 -6.13
C ASN A 5 1.60 14.57 -5.54
N GLY A 6 1.37 13.26 -5.71
CA GLY A 6 2.34 12.26 -5.30
C GLY A 6 3.44 12.08 -6.33
N ILE A 7 4.49 11.37 -5.93
CA ILE A 7 5.52 10.93 -6.87
C ILE A 7 5.14 9.56 -7.39
N LEU A 8 4.94 9.45 -8.71
CA LEU A 8 4.78 8.17 -9.36
C LEU A 8 6.15 7.55 -9.58
N THR A 9 6.28 6.30 -9.15
CA THR A 9 7.49 5.52 -9.35
C THR A 9 7.17 4.33 -10.24
N GLY A 10 8.17 3.84 -10.96
CA GLY A 10 7.99 2.74 -11.88
C GLY A 10 7.55 3.18 -13.27
N PRO A 11 7.06 2.25 -14.11
CA PRO A 11 6.84 2.48 -15.54
C PRO A 11 5.52 3.15 -15.89
N LEU A 12 4.69 3.54 -14.93
CA LEU A 12 3.36 4.07 -15.23
C LEU A 12 3.43 5.46 -15.85
N PRO A 13 2.44 5.82 -16.69
CA PRO A 13 2.31 7.17 -17.22
C PRO A 13 2.29 8.21 -16.11
N LYS A 14 2.83 9.36 -16.38
CA LYS A 14 3.02 10.39 -15.38
C LYS A 14 1.76 11.20 -15.18
N SER A 15 1.19 11.07 -14.01
CA SER A 15 0.17 11.93 -13.47
C SER A 15 0.49 12.13 -12.00
N ASP A 16 0.22 13.31 -11.46
CA ASP A 16 0.39 13.55 -10.04
C ASP A 16 -0.85 13.14 -9.23
N LYS A 17 -1.78 12.44 -9.86
CA LYS A 17 -2.97 11.88 -9.20
C LYS A 17 -3.05 10.39 -9.47
N PHE A 18 -3.12 9.62 -8.41
CA PHE A 18 -3.26 8.19 -8.52
C PHE A 18 -4.01 7.62 -7.33
N PHE A 19 -4.57 6.43 -7.52
CA PHE A 19 -5.17 5.68 -6.43
C PHE A 19 -4.20 4.63 -5.94
N VAL A 20 -4.24 4.37 -4.63
CA VAL A 20 -3.68 3.14 -4.08
C VAL A 20 -4.84 2.31 -3.57
N VAL A 21 -4.90 1.08 -4.01
CA VAL A 21 -6.01 0.15 -3.72
C VAL A 21 -5.43 -1.06 -3.02
N ALA A 22 -6.03 -1.42 -1.87
CA ALA A 22 -5.75 -2.68 -1.21
C ALA A 22 -6.72 -3.72 -1.73
N ASP A 23 -6.20 -4.84 -2.22
CA ASP A 23 -7.01 -5.93 -2.74
C ASP A 23 -6.67 -7.21 -1.97
N SER A 24 -7.57 -7.61 -1.08
CA SER A 24 -7.36 -8.79 -0.25
C SER A 24 -7.46 -10.09 -1.05
N HIS A 25 -8.20 -10.09 -2.14
CA HIS A 25 -8.31 -11.26 -3.01
C HIS A 25 -6.99 -11.52 -3.75
N MET A 26 -6.40 -10.46 -4.30
CA MET A 26 -5.12 -10.54 -4.99
C MET A 26 -3.92 -10.45 -4.04
N ARG A 27 -4.17 -10.16 -2.76
CA ARG A 27 -3.14 -10.08 -1.71
C ARG A 27 -2.06 -9.06 -2.04
N ASN A 28 -2.49 -7.89 -2.47
CA ASN A 28 -1.53 -6.86 -2.87
C ASN A 28 -2.11 -5.46 -2.75
N LEU A 29 -1.22 -4.49 -2.93
CA LEU A 29 -1.59 -3.10 -3.13
C LEU A 29 -1.34 -2.76 -4.60
N TYR A 30 -2.23 -1.96 -5.18
CA TYR A 30 -2.12 -1.53 -6.57
C TYR A 30 -2.09 -0.02 -6.64
N GLN A 31 -1.23 0.50 -7.50
CA GLN A 31 -1.20 1.89 -7.89
C GLN A 31 -1.90 2.02 -9.23
N VAL A 32 -2.90 2.90 -9.30
CA VAL A 32 -3.69 3.13 -10.51
C VAL A 32 -3.63 4.60 -10.84
N ASP A 33 -3.08 4.93 -12.02
CA ASP A 33 -3.07 6.32 -12.48
C ASP A 33 -4.50 6.82 -12.66
N ALA A 34 -4.81 8.00 -12.12
CA ALA A 34 -6.19 8.49 -12.12
C ALA A 34 -6.68 8.90 -13.51
N ILE A 35 -5.78 9.19 -14.43
CA ILE A 35 -6.12 9.64 -15.78
C ILE A 35 -6.04 8.49 -16.77
N SER A 36 -4.89 7.83 -16.87
CA SER A 36 -4.67 6.77 -17.85
C SER A 36 -5.26 5.43 -17.46
N ARG A 37 -5.55 5.23 -16.17
CA ARG A 37 -5.98 3.95 -15.58
C ARG A 37 -4.90 2.87 -15.61
N ALA A 38 -3.68 3.19 -15.99
CA ALA A 38 -2.58 2.25 -15.92
C ALA A 38 -2.38 1.79 -14.47
N THR A 39 -2.14 0.50 -14.30
CA THR A 39 -2.13 -0.15 -12.97
C THR A 39 -0.83 -0.90 -12.79
N ALA A 40 -0.25 -0.76 -11.60
CA ALA A 40 0.95 -1.49 -11.22
C ALA A 40 0.79 -2.07 -9.82
N ARG A 41 1.26 -3.31 -9.66
CA ARG A 41 1.36 -3.96 -8.36
C ARG A 41 2.53 -3.36 -7.59
N LEU A 42 2.31 -3.03 -6.31
CA LEU A 42 3.33 -2.38 -5.50
C LEU A 42 4.19 -3.38 -4.71
N LEU A 43 3.59 -4.46 -4.21
CA LEU A 43 4.29 -5.37 -3.31
C LEU A 43 4.81 -6.59 -4.05
N PRO A 44 5.93 -7.18 -3.58
CA PRO A 44 6.37 -8.47 -4.06
C PRO A 44 5.31 -9.54 -3.80
N PHE A 45 5.38 -10.63 -4.55
CA PHE A 45 4.49 -11.76 -4.36
C PHE A 45 4.63 -12.31 -2.93
N ASN A 46 3.51 -12.60 -2.29
CA ASN A 46 3.43 -13.10 -0.92
C ASN A 46 3.85 -12.09 0.17
N ALA A 47 3.97 -10.82 -0.15
CA ALA A 47 4.27 -9.80 0.87
C ALA A 47 3.06 -9.41 1.70
N ALA A 48 1.85 -9.65 1.21
CA ALA A 48 0.60 -9.38 1.90
C ALA A 48 -0.31 -10.60 1.83
N PHE A 49 -1.17 -10.78 2.83
CA PHE A 49 -2.19 -11.83 2.83
C PHE A 49 -3.60 -11.28 2.86
N ASN A 50 -3.85 -10.30 3.70
CA ASN A 50 -5.18 -9.68 3.77
C ASN A 50 -5.04 -8.19 4.09
N PRO A 51 -4.55 -7.40 3.10
CA PRO A 51 -4.40 -5.97 3.29
C PRO A 51 -5.77 -5.29 3.28
N ILE A 52 -6.02 -4.41 4.25
CA ILE A 52 -7.33 -3.82 4.45
C ILE A 52 -7.28 -2.30 4.42
N ALA A 53 -6.70 -1.69 5.45
CA ALA A 53 -6.76 -0.25 5.63
C ALA A 53 -5.52 0.42 5.08
N LEU A 54 -5.71 1.61 4.52
CA LEU A 54 -4.63 2.42 3.96
C LEU A 54 -4.64 3.80 4.60
N ALA A 55 -3.44 4.35 4.80
CA ALA A 55 -3.23 5.73 5.15
C ALA A 55 -1.98 6.24 4.43
N TYR A 56 -1.94 7.53 4.13
CA TYR A 56 -0.83 8.09 3.38
C TYR A 56 -0.23 9.30 4.10
N ASP A 57 1.10 9.29 4.21
CA ASP A 57 1.87 10.42 4.71
C ASP A 57 2.43 11.18 3.50
N PRO A 58 1.91 12.37 3.17
CA PRO A 58 2.37 13.11 2.00
C PRO A 58 3.76 13.71 2.18
N THR A 59 4.22 13.92 3.40
CA THR A 59 5.55 14.45 3.65
C THR A 59 6.62 13.40 3.38
N ALA A 60 6.43 12.21 3.94
CA ALA A 60 7.37 11.10 3.75
C ALA A 60 7.11 10.32 2.47
N ARG A 61 5.94 10.51 1.84
CA ARG A 61 5.48 9.74 0.67
C ARG A 61 5.44 8.25 0.93
N VAL A 62 4.83 7.92 2.04
CA VAL A 62 4.72 6.56 2.53
C VAL A 62 3.26 6.17 2.65
N VAL A 63 2.92 5.00 2.12
CA VAL A 63 1.62 4.37 2.32
C VAL A 63 1.75 3.42 3.50
N TYR A 64 0.85 3.55 4.47
CA TYR A 64 0.72 2.61 5.58
C TYR A 64 -0.48 1.72 5.32
N TRP A 65 -0.36 0.45 5.67
CA TRP A 65 -1.45 -0.48 5.48
C TRP A 65 -1.43 -1.56 6.56
N THR A 66 -2.61 -2.06 6.88
CA THR A 66 -2.76 -3.14 7.85
C THR A 66 -3.00 -4.46 7.14
N ASP A 67 -2.46 -5.53 7.70
CA ASP A 67 -2.72 -6.88 7.23
C ASP A 67 -3.33 -7.67 8.39
N VAL A 68 -4.63 -7.95 8.28
CA VAL A 68 -5.35 -8.60 9.37
C VAL A 68 -5.04 -10.10 9.46
N ALA A 69 -4.57 -10.71 8.39
CA ALA A 69 -4.16 -12.12 8.43
C ALA A 69 -2.79 -12.29 9.10
N LEU A 70 -1.89 -11.34 8.87
CA LEU A 70 -0.54 -11.38 9.44
C LEU A 70 -0.44 -10.65 10.77
N HIS A 71 -1.48 -9.91 11.16
CA HIS A 71 -1.48 -9.08 12.38
C HIS A 71 -0.36 -8.05 12.36
N THR A 72 -0.20 -7.37 11.23
CA THR A 72 0.88 -6.41 11.02
C THR A 72 0.37 -5.05 10.61
N ILE A 73 1.14 -4.02 10.96
CA ILE A 73 1.06 -2.70 10.35
C ILE A 73 2.33 -2.53 9.53
N ASN A 74 2.17 -2.08 8.30
CA ASN A 74 3.23 -2.07 7.31
C ASN A 74 3.33 -0.70 6.68
N ARG A 75 4.49 -0.44 6.07
CA ARG A 75 4.71 0.77 5.30
C ARG A 75 5.29 0.42 3.93
N TYR A 76 4.98 1.24 2.95
CA TYR A 76 5.57 1.18 1.62
C TYR A 76 6.01 2.58 1.21
N SER A 77 7.30 2.74 0.91
CA SER A 77 7.83 4.01 0.43
C SER A 77 7.64 4.14 -1.07
N LEU A 78 6.96 5.20 -1.52
CA LEU A 78 6.84 5.50 -2.95
C LEU A 78 8.14 6.04 -3.52
N ILE A 79 9.08 6.47 -2.68
CA ILE A 79 10.37 6.99 -3.12
C ILE A 79 11.35 5.86 -3.40
N THR A 80 11.46 4.93 -2.46
CA THR A 80 12.47 3.85 -2.55
C THR A 80 11.90 2.54 -3.09
N ASN A 81 10.58 2.44 -3.24
CA ASN A 81 9.88 1.23 -3.67
C ASN A 81 10.16 0.05 -2.75
N THR A 82 10.24 0.32 -1.45
CA THR A 82 10.49 -0.71 -0.44
C THR A 82 9.38 -0.74 0.59
N SER A 83 9.12 -1.93 1.11
CA SER A 83 8.14 -2.13 2.19
C SER A 83 8.81 -2.69 3.42
N SER A 84 8.21 -2.44 4.58
CA SER A 84 8.66 -3.01 5.84
C SER A 84 7.50 -3.12 6.81
N VAL A 85 7.64 -4.05 7.76
CA VAL A 85 6.71 -4.20 8.87
C VAL A 85 7.14 -3.24 9.96
N ILE A 86 6.21 -2.39 10.43
CA ILE A 86 6.50 -1.46 11.53
C ILE A 86 5.89 -1.92 12.85
N TYR A 87 4.94 -2.82 12.82
CA TYR A 87 4.34 -3.40 14.01
C TYR A 87 3.81 -4.78 13.72
N HIS A 88 4.01 -5.71 14.63
CA HIS A 88 3.48 -7.06 14.54
C HIS A 88 2.89 -7.44 15.89
N ASP A 89 1.65 -7.92 15.89
CA ASP A 89 1.00 -8.44 17.09
C ASP A 89 1.13 -9.97 17.12
N PRO A 90 2.09 -10.52 17.84
CA PRO A 90 2.32 -11.98 17.83
C PRO A 90 1.29 -12.76 18.64
N SER A 91 0.51 -12.08 19.47
CA SER A 91 -0.45 -12.74 20.36
C SER A 91 -1.72 -13.19 19.66
N ASN A 92 -1.97 -12.68 18.44
CA ASN A 92 -3.17 -12.98 17.68
C ASN A 92 -4.45 -12.74 18.49
N THR A 93 -4.48 -11.61 19.20
CA THR A 93 -5.59 -11.30 20.09
C THR A 93 -6.80 -10.68 19.40
N GLY A 94 -6.71 -10.44 18.11
CA GLY A 94 -7.78 -9.78 17.36
C GLY A 94 -7.90 -8.29 17.62
N LYS A 95 -6.88 -7.67 18.16
CA LYS A 95 -6.89 -6.24 18.48
C LYS A 95 -6.50 -5.35 17.32
N MET A 96 -6.00 -5.91 16.26
CA MET A 96 -5.66 -5.15 15.06
C MET A 96 -6.87 -5.06 14.15
N HIS A 97 -7.33 -3.85 13.96
CA HIS A 97 -8.48 -3.57 13.11
C HIS A 97 -8.09 -2.62 11.98
N ALA A 98 -8.76 -2.79 10.87
CA ALA A 98 -8.62 -1.87 9.77
C ALA A 98 -9.39 -0.57 10.02
#